data_c164795f8c2d76c0351e5958799bdaa0
#
_entry.id   c164795f8c2d76c0351e5958799bdaa0
#
_cell.length_a   1.000
_cell.length_b   1.000
_cell.length_c   1.000
_cell.angle_alpha   90.00
_cell.angle_beta   90.00
_cell.angle_gamma   90.00
#
_symmetry.space_group_name_H-M   'P 1'
#
loop_
_entity.id
_entity.type
_entity.pdbx_description
1 polymer ?
#
loop_
_entity_poly.entity_id
_entity_poly.type
_entity_poly.pdbx_seq_one_letter_code
_entity_poly.pdbx_strand_id
1 'polypeptide(L)'
;MELYKKEREMGTTVSLDGHAADELFAGYGFDVLKAYPDAKTKEEIDMITTAYLNQDAEDGVSQQSAAFKKQRNRLYREYMLKYHAKKLLGKETVKSAYSDHPNWNRLDNLNKTLFVSTHETILPTLLRNYDRDSMAAGVEIRMPFLDYRIVEFAFSIGWRSKLHGGFSKSIVRDAGAAFMPKEICLLYTSPSP
;
A
#
# COMPACT_ATOMS: atom_id res chain seq x y z
N MET A 1 20.80 7.71 6.84
CA MET A 1 21.75 8.69 7.45
C MET A 1 22.80 9.22 6.46
N GLU A 2 23.55 8.38 5.71
CA GLU A 2 24.56 8.87 4.74
C GLU A 2 23.98 9.75 3.62
N LEU A 3 22.79 9.42 3.10
CA LEU A 3 22.10 10.23 2.10
C LEU A 3 21.87 11.67 2.58
N TYR A 4 21.28 11.84 3.76
CA TYR A 4 21.00 13.18 4.31
C TYR A 4 22.24 14.00 4.60
N LYS A 5 23.35 13.36 5.02
CA LYS A 5 24.65 14.05 5.11
C LYS A 5 25.11 14.59 3.76
N LYS A 6 24.94 13.78 2.70
CA LYS A 6 25.30 14.19 1.35
C LYS A 6 24.43 15.33 0.84
N GLU A 7 23.12 15.27 1.08
CA GLU A 7 22.20 16.36 0.78
C GLU A 7 22.62 17.66 1.50
N ARG A 8 22.98 17.56 2.79
CA ARG A 8 23.45 18.70 3.56
C ARG A 8 24.75 19.29 3.04
N GLU A 9 25.73 18.46 2.67
CA GLU A 9 26.99 18.88 2.03
C GLU A 9 26.75 19.64 0.71
N MET A 10 25.70 19.25 -0.03
CA MET A 10 25.26 19.94 -1.26
C MET A 10 24.47 21.24 -1.01
N GLY A 11 24.28 21.62 0.25
CA GLY A 11 23.55 22.83 0.64
C GLY A 11 22.04 22.65 0.80
N THR A 12 21.51 21.42 0.66
CA THR A 12 20.08 21.14 0.87
C THR A 12 19.75 21.19 2.34
N THR A 13 18.73 21.98 2.68
CA THR A 13 18.20 22.12 4.05
C THR A 13 16.82 21.51 4.23
N VAL A 14 16.09 21.32 3.13
CA VAL A 14 14.74 20.73 3.09
C VAL A 14 14.67 19.73 1.95
N SER A 15 14.21 18.50 2.24
CA SER A 15 13.97 17.42 1.27
C SER A 15 12.49 17.08 1.21
N LEU A 16 11.98 16.74 0.02
CA LEU A 16 10.64 16.21 -0.17
C LEU A 16 10.72 14.68 -0.29
N ASP A 17 9.90 13.99 0.48
CA ASP A 17 9.92 12.52 0.55
C ASP A 17 8.54 11.93 0.22
N GLY A 18 8.54 10.75 -0.41
CA GLY A 18 7.35 10.00 -0.82
C GLY A 18 6.74 9.10 0.25
N HIS A 19 7.18 9.19 1.51
CA HIS A 19 6.63 8.38 2.60
C HIS A 19 5.11 8.53 2.74
N ALA A 20 4.49 7.51 3.28
CA ALA A 20 3.04 7.33 3.42
C ALA A 20 2.30 6.88 2.15
N ALA A 21 2.90 6.98 0.96
CA ALA A 21 2.22 6.53 -0.27
C ALA A 21 1.90 5.03 -0.24
N ASP A 22 2.78 4.22 0.33
CA ASP A 22 2.57 2.76 0.46
C ASP A 22 1.49 2.43 1.48
N GLU A 23 1.52 3.07 2.63
CA GLU A 23 0.57 2.88 3.72
C GLU A 23 -0.84 3.40 3.39
N LEU A 24 -0.96 4.45 2.58
CA LEU A 24 -2.25 5.01 2.19
C LEU A 24 -2.87 4.32 0.98
N PHE A 25 -2.04 3.85 0.03
CA PHE A 25 -2.50 3.38 -1.28
C PHE A 25 -2.11 1.93 -1.62
N ALA A 26 -1.84 1.11 -0.58
CA ALA A 26 -1.54 -0.32 -0.70
C ALA A 26 -0.27 -0.63 -1.52
N GLY A 27 0.84 0.02 -1.21
CA GLY A 27 2.12 -0.23 -1.88
C GLY A 27 2.78 -1.54 -1.47
N TYR A 28 2.51 -2.06 -0.28
CA TYR A 28 3.09 -3.31 0.20
C TYR A 28 2.33 -4.53 -0.29
N GLY A 29 3.04 -5.54 -0.83
CA GLY A 29 2.44 -6.76 -1.35
C GLY A 29 1.59 -7.54 -0.35
N PHE A 30 2.04 -7.59 0.91
CA PHE A 30 1.30 -8.30 1.97
C PHE A 30 -0.06 -7.65 2.30
N ASP A 31 -0.27 -6.37 1.95
CA ASP A 31 -1.54 -5.69 2.15
C ASP A 31 -2.54 -5.95 1.02
N VAL A 32 -2.06 -6.11 -0.23
CA VAL A 32 -2.92 -6.28 -1.42
C VAL A 32 -3.96 -7.39 -1.25
N LEU A 33 -3.54 -8.55 -0.69
CA LEU A 33 -4.44 -9.69 -0.49
C LEU A 33 -5.52 -9.45 0.57
N LYS A 34 -5.40 -8.39 1.36
CA LYS A 34 -6.42 -8.00 2.36
C LYS A 34 -7.74 -7.55 1.71
N ALA A 35 -7.73 -7.24 0.41
CA ALA A 35 -8.92 -6.92 -0.34
C ALA A 35 -9.78 -8.15 -0.72
N TYR A 36 -9.26 -9.38 -0.64
CA TYR A 36 -10.01 -10.59 -1.03
C TYR A 36 -11.38 -10.76 -0.36
N PRO A 37 -11.57 -10.48 0.95
CA PRO A 37 -12.87 -10.64 1.58
C PRO A 37 -13.95 -9.71 1.03
N ASP A 38 -13.56 -8.61 0.38
CA ASP A 38 -14.48 -7.62 -0.18
C ASP A 38 -14.72 -7.82 -1.68
N ALA A 39 -14.01 -8.76 -2.31
CA ALA A 39 -14.19 -9.12 -3.72
C ALA A 39 -15.51 -9.89 -3.89
N LYS A 40 -16.34 -9.45 -4.84
CA LYS A 40 -17.66 -10.01 -5.14
C LYS A 40 -17.68 -10.81 -6.41
N THR A 41 -16.74 -10.57 -7.33
CA THR A 41 -16.68 -11.21 -8.63
C THR A 41 -15.32 -11.86 -8.87
N LYS A 42 -15.28 -12.73 -9.88
CA LYS A 42 -14.05 -13.39 -10.28
C LYS A 42 -13.03 -12.37 -10.85
N GLU A 43 -13.52 -11.39 -11.57
CA GLU A 43 -12.71 -10.32 -12.16
C GLU A 43 -12.01 -9.50 -11.07
N GLU A 44 -12.69 -9.25 -9.96
CA GLU A 44 -12.10 -8.58 -8.78
C GLU A 44 -11.03 -9.44 -8.11
N ILE A 45 -11.26 -10.76 -7.99
CA ILE A 45 -10.25 -11.69 -7.48
C ILE A 45 -9.03 -11.73 -8.42
N ASP A 46 -9.27 -11.75 -9.74
CA ASP A 46 -8.20 -11.72 -10.74
C ASP A 46 -7.41 -10.40 -10.65
N MET A 47 -8.07 -9.28 -10.48
CA MET A 47 -7.45 -7.96 -10.32
C MET A 47 -6.54 -7.90 -9.08
N ILE A 48 -7.04 -8.31 -7.92
CA ILE A 48 -6.27 -8.35 -6.67
C ILE A 48 -5.06 -9.27 -6.83
N THR A 49 -5.27 -10.46 -7.41
CA THR A 49 -4.20 -11.44 -7.63
C THR A 49 -3.13 -10.88 -8.56
N THR A 50 -3.53 -10.22 -9.65
CA THR A 50 -2.61 -9.61 -10.61
C THR A 50 -1.79 -8.52 -9.93
N ALA A 51 -2.42 -7.63 -9.18
CA ALA A 51 -1.73 -6.58 -8.45
C ALA A 51 -0.72 -7.12 -7.43
N TYR A 52 -1.02 -8.28 -6.82
CA TYR A 52 -0.09 -8.97 -5.92
C TYR A 52 1.09 -9.61 -6.67
N LEU A 53 0.80 -10.37 -7.72
CA LEU A 53 1.83 -11.13 -8.44
C LEU A 53 2.77 -10.23 -9.26
N ASN A 54 2.26 -9.14 -9.76
CA ASN A 54 3.05 -8.19 -10.53
C ASN A 54 4.10 -7.45 -9.67
N GLN A 55 3.99 -7.47 -8.36
CA GLN A 55 5.00 -6.82 -7.51
C GLN A 55 6.38 -7.50 -7.59
N ASP A 56 6.40 -8.79 -7.92
CA ASP A 56 7.64 -9.58 -8.04
C ASP A 56 7.95 -9.97 -9.50
N ALA A 57 7.18 -9.50 -10.48
CA ALA A 57 7.30 -9.89 -11.88
C ALA A 57 7.91 -8.77 -12.73
N GLU A 58 9.05 -9.02 -13.36
CA GLU A 58 9.72 -8.06 -14.26
C GLU A 58 8.87 -7.73 -15.50
N ASP A 59 8.21 -8.73 -16.10
CA ASP A 59 7.46 -8.61 -17.37
C ASP A 59 5.93 -8.57 -17.20
N GLY A 60 5.44 -8.50 -15.95
CA GLY A 60 4.01 -8.61 -15.66
C GLY A 60 3.48 -10.04 -15.77
N VAL A 61 2.25 -10.26 -15.30
CA VAL A 61 1.63 -11.60 -15.23
C VAL A 61 0.42 -11.69 -16.15
N SER A 62 0.44 -12.64 -17.09
CA SER A 62 -0.69 -12.90 -17.97
C SER A 62 -1.82 -13.61 -17.23
N GLN A 63 -2.98 -12.94 -17.09
CA GLN A 63 -4.18 -13.49 -16.45
C GLN A 63 -4.79 -14.69 -17.21
N GLN A 64 -4.44 -14.87 -18.48
CA GLN A 64 -4.97 -15.97 -19.32
C GLN A 64 -4.20 -17.28 -19.10
N SER A 65 -3.02 -17.23 -18.51
CA SER A 65 -2.18 -18.42 -18.33
C SER A 65 -2.77 -19.42 -17.34
N ALA A 66 -2.54 -20.70 -17.58
CA ALA A 66 -2.93 -21.77 -16.64
C ALA A 66 -2.20 -21.66 -15.30
N ALA A 67 -0.96 -21.19 -15.32
CA ALA A 67 -0.16 -20.93 -14.13
C ALA A 67 -0.79 -19.85 -13.25
N PHE A 68 -1.22 -18.73 -13.83
CA PHE A 68 -1.93 -17.67 -13.13
C PHE A 68 -3.20 -18.20 -12.45
N LYS A 69 -4.06 -18.92 -13.22
CA LYS A 69 -5.31 -19.49 -12.68
C LYS A 69 -5.07 -20.43 -11.50
N LYS A 70 -4.05 -21.27 -11.57
CA LYS A 70 -3.65 -22.17 -10.48
C LYS A 70 -3.19 -21.40 -9.26
N GLN A 71 -2.32 -20.40 -9.44
CA GLN A 71 -1.76 -19.58 -8.36
C GLN A 71 -2.84 -18.71 -7.70
N ARG A 72 -3.70 -18.06 -8.49
CA ARG A 72 -4.88 -17.33 -8.01
C ARG A 72 -5.76 -18.19 -7.10
N ASN A 73 -6.17 -19.38 -7.60
CA ASN A 73 -7.05 -20.26 -6.84
C ASN A 73 -6.40 -20.69 -5.51
N ARG A 74 -5.08 -20.95 -5.52
CA ARG A 74 -4.33 -21.29 -4.31
C ARG A 74 -4.32 -20.12 -3.33
N LEU A 75 -3.87 -18.95 -3.75
CA LEU A 75 -3.78 -17.75 -2.91
C LEU A 75 -5.13 -17.36 -2.30
N TYR A 76 -6.16 -17.29 -3.14
CA TYR A 76 -7.51 -16.94 -2.70
C TYR A 76 -8.04 -17.94 -1.67
N ARG A 77 -7.93 -19.26 -1.96
CA ARG A 77 -8.41 -20.32 -1.05
C ARG A 77 -7.65 -20.30 0.27
N GLU A 78 -6.33 -20.23 0.24
CA GLU A 78 -5.49 -20.19 1.46
C GLU A 78 -5.81 -18.96 2.31
N TYR A 79 -5.96 -17.80 1.67
CA TYR A 79 -6.30 -16.57 2.38
C TYR A 79 -7.69 -16.64 3.00
N MET A 80 -8.71 -17.03 2.23
CA MET A 80 -10.10 -17.09 2.70
C MET A 80 -10.31 -18.14 3.79
N LEU A 81 -9.61 -19.27 3.73
CA LEU A 81 -9.64 -20.27 4.82
C LEU A 81 -9.13 -19.66 6.13
N LYS A 82 -8.00 -18.96 6.10
CA LYS A 82 -7.45 -18.28 7.29
C LYS A 82 -8.38 -17.16 7.79
N TYR A 83 -8.96 -16.40 6.87
CA TYR A 83 -9.90 -15.32 7.19
C TYR A 83 -11.14 -15.85 7.90
N HIS A 84 -11.80 -16.88 7.33
CA HIS A 84 -12.98 -17.48 7.93
C HIS A 84 -12.69 -18.20 9.25
N ALA A 85 -11.53 -18.88 9.37
CA ALA A 85 -11.14 -19.51 10.61
C ALA A 85 -10.98 -18.48 11.75
N LYS A 86 -10.35 -17.33 11.48
CA LYS A 86 -10.26 -16.24 12.46
C LYS A 86 -11.63 -15.73 12.86
N LYS A 87 -12.52 -15.52 11.89
CA LYS A 87 -13.89 -15.02 12.13
C LYS A 87 -14.72 -16.02 12.96
N LEU A 88 -14.63 -17.31 12.69
CA LEU A 88 -15.29 -18.36 13.46
C LEU A 88 -14.80 -18.44 14.91
N LEU A 89 -13.51 -18.13 15.13
CA LEU A 89 -12.93 -18.06 16.47
C LEU A 89 -13.21 -16.74 17.21
N GLY A 90 -14.04 -15.86 16.65
CA GLY A 90 -14.32 -14.54 17.21
C GLY A 90 -13.09 -13.61 17.23
N LYS A 91 -12.05 -13.92 16.44
CA LYS A 91 -10.85 -13.10 16.36
C LYS A 91 -11.03 -12.04 15.28
N GLU A 92 -10.73 -10.81 15.62
CA GLU A 92 -10.66 -9.73 14.63
C GLU A 92 -9.63 -10.06 13.55
N THR A 93 -10.00 -9.82 12.30
CA THR A 93 -9.11 -10.03 11.14
C THR A 93 -8.08 -8.91 11.04
N VAL A 94 -8.47 -7.70 11.46
CA VAL A 94 -7.60 -6.53 11.63
C VAL A 94 -7.91 -5.95 13.00
N LYS A 95 -6.93 -5.93 13.89
CA LYS A 95 -7.05 -5.36 15.24
C LYS A 95 -6.53 -3.93 15.24
N SER A 96 -7.31 -3.01 15.80
CA SER A 96 -6.99 -1.60 15.92
C SER A 96 -7.45 -1.06 17.27
N ALA A 97 -6.75 -0.06 17.79
CA ALA A 97 -7.21 0.72 18.94
C ALA A 97 -8.53 1.47 18.66
N TYR A 98 -8.86 1.66 17.37
CA TYR A 98 -10.04 2.37 16.91
C TYR A 98 -11.18 1.44 16.43
N SER A 99 -11.10 0.14 16.72
CA SER A 99 -12.11 -0.84 16.28
C SER A 99 -13.53 -0.51 16.76
N ASP A 100 -13.69 0.18 17.90
CA ASP A 100 -14.97 0.61 18.45
C ASP A 100 -15.49 1.93 17.85
N HIS A 101 -14.70 2.62 17.00
CA HIS A 101 -15.15 3.87 16.39
C HIS A 101 -16.27 3.62 15.38
N PRO A 102 -17.35 4.43 15.34
CA PRO A 102 -18.50 4.22 14.47
C PRO A 102 -18.17 4.09 12.97
N ASN A 103 -17.14 4.80 12.52
CA ASN A 103 -16.71 4.76 11.12
C ASN A 103 -15.82 3.55 10.77
N TRP A 104 -15.33 2.79 11.76
CA TRP A 104 -14.48 1.62 11.52
C TRP A 104 -15.14 0.60 10.58
N ASN A 105 -16.43 0.33 10.81
CA ASN A 105 -17.18 -0.63 10.01
C ASN A 105 -17.54 -0.14 8.60
N ARG A 106 -17.29 1.13 8.28
CA ARG A 106 -17.46 1.68 6.92
C ARG A 106 -16.24 1.43 6.05
N LEU A 107 -15.09 1.14 6.64
CA LEU A 107 -13.88 0.78 5.91
C LEU A 107 -13.95 -0.66 5.41
N ASP A 108 -13.53 -0.88 4.16
CA ASP A 108 -13.27 -2.23 3.65
C ASP A 108 -12.04 -2.87 4.34
N ASN A 109 -11.81 -4.17 4.13
CA ASN A 109 -10.75 -4.91 4.82
C ASN A 109 -9.34 -4.39 4.47
N LEU A 110 -9.13 -3.96 3.23
CA LEU A 110 -7.87 -3.34 2.83
C LEU A 110 -7.68 -2.01 3.58
N ASN A 111 -8.67 -1.11 3.54
CA ASN A 111 -8.59 0.18 4.22
C ASN A 111 -8.42 0.05 5.74
N LYS A 112 -9.04 -0.94 6.39
CA LYS A 112 -8.78 -1.25 7.80
C LYS A 112 -7.30 -1.57 8.05
N THR A 113 -6.71 -2.40 7.19
CA THR A 113 -5.29 -2.74 7.29
C THR A 113 -4.40 -1.51 7.06
N LEU A 114 -4.67 -0.74 6.02
CA LEU A 114 -3.94 0.49 5.73
C LEU A 114 -4.06 1.52 6.85
N PHE A 115 -5.22 1.62 7.48
CA PHE A 115 -5.43 2.50 8.64
C PHE A 115 -4.49 2.12 9.79
N VAL A 116 -4.41 0.83 10.12
CA VAL A 116 -3.50 0.33 11.17
C VAL A 116 -2.04 0.59 10.78
N SER A 117 -1.67 0.36 9.51
CA SER A 117 -0.30 0.62 9.02
C SER A 117 0.05 2.10 9.10
N THR A 118 -0.89 2.98 8.76
CA THR A 118 -0.70 4.44 8.75
C THR A 118 -0.66 5.05 10.14
N HIS A 119 -1.55 4.62 11.05
CA HIS A 119 -1.74 5.32 12.32
C HIS A 119 -1.12 4.60 13.52
N GLU A 120 -0.94 3.27 13.46
CA GLU A 120 -0.59 2.51 14.66
C GLU A 120 0.74 1.76 14.56
N THR A 121 1.17 1.31 13.37
CA THR A 121 2.28 0.35 13.28
C THR A 121 3.44 0.82 12.41
N ILE A 122 3.30 0.73 11.09
CA ILE A 122 4.42 0.90 10.16
C ILE A 122 4.86 2.36 10.08
N LEU A 123 3.96 3.23 9.61
CA LEU A 123 4.30 4.61 9.33
C LEU A 123 4.80 5.40 10.55
N PRO A 124 4.22 5.31 11.76
CA PRO A 124 4.75 6.01 12.93
C PRO A 124 6.19 5.63 13.26
N THR A 125 6.56 4.38 12.99
CA THR A 125 7.94 3.90 13.21
C THR A 125 8.89 4.44 12.15
N LEU A 126 8.48 4.42 10.88
CA LEU A 126 9.24 4.97 9.77
C LEU A 126 9.48 6.47 9.96
N LEU A 127 8.42 7.24 10.21
CA LEU A 127 8.51 8.69 10.41
C LEU A 127 9.50 9.05 11.52
N ARG A 128 9.45 8.36 12.66
CA ARG A 128 10.37 8.58 13.77
C ARG A 128 11.82 8.31 13.39
N ASN A 129 12.08 7.25 12.63
CA ASN A 129 13.42 6.89 12.23
C ASN A 129 13.98 7.89 11.20
N TYR A 130 13.21 8.22 10.18
CA TYR A 130 13.64 9.16 9.14
C TYR A 130 13.81 10.58 9.68
N ASP A 131 12.91 11.05 10.55
CA ASP A 131 13.06 12.34 11.23
C ASP A 131 14.38 12.42 12.01
N ARG A 132 14.69 11.40 12.82
CA ARG A 132 15.95 11.35 13.58
C ARG A 132 17.18 11.34 12.69
N ASP A 133 17.14 10.55 11.60
CA ASP A 133 18.28 10.42 10.68
C ASP A 133 18.51 11.72 9.88
N SER A 134 17.45 12.36 9.43
CA SER A 134 17.55 13.60 8.66
C SER A 134 17.93 14.80 9.54
N MET A 135 17.33 14.90 10.73
CA MET A 135 17.65 15.96 11.69
C MET A 135 19.07 15.84 12.24
N ALA A 136 19.60 14.62 12.39
CA ALA A 136 21.01 14.41 12.74
C ALA A 136 21.99 14.96 11.68
N ALA A 137 21.53 15.09 10.43
CA ALA A 137 22.26 15.73 9.33
C ALA A 137 21.89 17.21 9.13
N GLY A 138 20.88 17.74 9.84
CA GLY A 138 20.37 19.10 9.68
C GLY A 138 19.55 19.31 8.40
N VAL A 139 18.84 18.26 7.93
CA VAL A 139 17.91 18.30 6.78
C VAL A 139 16.49 18.07 7.28
N GLU A 140 15.58 19.01 6.99
CA GLU A 140 14.15 18.89 7.26
C GLU A 140 13.50 18.03 6.18
N ILE A 141 12.73 16.99 6.55
CA ILE A 141 11.94 16.19 5.61
C ILE A 141 10.51 16.67 5.60
N ARG A 142 9.96 16.91 4.42
CA ARG A 142 8.55 17.17 4.20
C ARG A 142 7.92 16.04 3.40
N MET A 143 6.77 15.56 3.85
CA MET A 143 6.07 14.39 3.31
C MET A 143 4.70 14.79 2.76
N PRO A 144 4.59 15.15 1.47
CA PRO A 144 3.35 15.64 0.88
C PRO A 144 2.16 14.69 0.99
N PHE A 145 2.40 13.36 0.98
CA PHE A 145 1.34 12.36 1.16
C PHE A 145 0.70 12.37 2.56
N LEU A 146 1.35 13.00 3.54
CA LEU A 146 0.79 13.19 4.89
C LEU A 146 -0.05 14.46 5.04
N ASP A 147 -0.28 15.23 3.96
CA ASP A 147 -1.30 16.27 3.99
C ASP A 147 -2.65 15.65 4.40
N TYR A 148 -3.30 16.22 5.41
CA TYR A 148 -4.53 15.66 5.98
C TYR A 148 -5.62 15.44 4.92
N ARG A 149 -5.68 16.30 3.88
CA ARG A 149 -6.62 16.17 2.76
C ARG A 149 -6.37 14.92 1.93
N ILE A 150 -5.10 14.55 1.72
CA ILE A 150 -4.72 13.33 1.03
C ILE A 150 -5.04 12.11 1.90
N VAL A 151 -4.78 12.18 3.20
CA VAL A 151 -5.09 11.11 4.14
C VAL A 151 -6.61 10.87 4.21
N GLU A 152 -7.42 11.92 4.37
CA GLU A 152 -8.88 11.81 4.35
C GLU A 152 -9.40 11.25 3.02
N PHE A 153 -8.87 11.74 1.90
CA PHE A 153 -9.21 11.23 0.58
C PHE A 153 -8.86 9.74 0.44
N ALA A 154 -7.66 9.34 0.87
CA ALA A 154 -7.22 7.95 0.77
C ALA A 154 -8.15 6.98 1.52
N PHE A 155 -8.67 7.36 2.69
CA PHE A 155 -9.62 6.54 3.44
C PHE A 155 -11.09 6.72 3.01
N SER A 156 -11.40 7.73 2.20
CA SER A 156 -12.74 7.91 1.61
C SER A 156 -12.98 7.02 0.38
N ILE A 157 -11.93 6.57 -0.30
CA ILE A 157 -12.01 5.72 -1.48
C ILE A 157 -11.88 4.24 -1.11
N GLY A 158 -12.60 3.37 -1.83
CA GLY A 158 -12.55 1.93 -1.63
C GLY A 158 -11.30 1.28 -2.25
N TRP A 159 -11.06 0.02 -1.87
CA TRP A 159 -9.91 -0.77 -2.33
C TRP A 159 -9.79 -0.85 -3.87
N ARG A 160 -10.92 -0.80 -4.61
CA ARG A 160 -10.92 -0.86 -6.08
C ARG A 160 -10.15 0.28 -6.73
N SER A 161 -10.22 1.47 -6.16
CA SER A 161 -9.47 2.63 -6.65
C SER A 161 -7.96 2.54 -6.35
N LYS A 162 -7.57 1.70 -5.41
CA LYS A 162 -6.17 1.49 -5.03
C LYS A 162 -5.51 0.34 -5.78
N LEU A 163 -6.31 -0.63 -6.28
CA LEU A 163 -5.85 -1.90 -6.87
C LEU A 163 -6.49 -2.16 -8.24
N HIS A 164 -6.52 -1.21 -9.16
CA HIS A 164 -7.05 -1.48 -10.50
C HIS A 164 -5.97 -1.61 -11.58
N GLY A 165 -6.34 -2.06 -12.77
CA GLY A 165 -5.41 -2.25 -13.88
C GLY A 165 -4.30 -3.29 -13.64
N GLY A 166 -4.41 -4.08 -12.55
CA GLY A 166 -3.36 -5.03 -12.17
C GLY A 166 -2.19 -4.39 -11.41
N PHE A 167 -2.38 -3.19 -10.87
CA PHE A 167 -1.35 -2.46 -10.11
C PHE A 167 -1.83 -2.12 -8.70
N SER A 168 -0.90 -2.09 -7.76
CA SER A 168 -1.06 -1.39 -6.50
C SER A 168 -0.80 0.11 -6.69
N LYS A 169 -1.25 0.94 -5.76
CA LYS A 169 -1.16 2.42 -5.85
C LYS A 169 -1.78 2.97 -7.15
N SER A 170 -2.79 2.32 -7.72
CA SER A 170 -3.31 2.61 -9.06
C SER A 170 -3.71 4.07 -9.23
N ILE A 171 -4.47 4.62 -8.28
CA ILE A 171 -4.90 6.03 -8.35
C ILE A 171 -3.72 7.01 -8.32
N VAL A 172 -2.64 6.69 -7.61
CA VAL A 172 -1.42 7.52 -7.58
C VAL A 172 -0.70 7.45 -8.92
N ARG A 173 -0.65 6.26 -9.54
CA ARG A 173 -0.08 6.06 -10.88
C ARG A 173 -0.87 6.81 -11.94
N ASP A 174 -2.19 6.74 -11.89
CA ASP A 174 -3.07 7.47 -12.83
C ASP A 174 -2.91 8.99 -12.69
N ALA A 175 -2.87 9.48 -11.46
CA ALA A 175 -2.64 10.91 -11.20
C ALA A 175 -1.25 11.36 -11.69
N GLY A 176 -0.23 10.51 -11.56
CA GLY A 176 1.13 10.78 -11.99
C GLY A 176 1.36 10.64 -13.51
N ALA A 177 0.49 9.92 -14.21
CA ALA A 177 0.70 9.56 -15.62
C ALA A 177 0.84 10.75 -16.57
N ALA A 178 0.28 11.93 -16.21
CA ALA A 178 0.41 13.15 -16.99
C ALA A 178 1.77 13.86 -16.79
N PHE A 179 2.51 13.51 -15.75
CA PHE A 179 3.72 14.23 -15.32
C PHE A 179 4.97 13.36 -15.27
N MET A 180 4.81 12.04 -15.32
CA MET A 180 5.91 11.08 -15.20
C MET A 180 6.04 10.23 -16.48
N PRO A 181 7.28 9.84 -16.87
CA PRO A 181 7.47 8.85 -17.92
C PRO A 181 6.70 7.56 -17.62
N LYS A 182 6.16 6.94 -18.68
CA LYS A 182 5.35 5.73 -18.55
C LYS A 182 6.11 4.58 -17.87
N GLU A 183 7.38 4.47 -18.14
CA GLU A 183 8.29 3.49 -17.57
C GLU A 183 8.37 3.63 -16.04
N ILE A 184 8.41 4.86 -15.53
CA ILE A 184 8.42 5.15 -14.07
C ILE A 184 7.05 4.84 -13.46
N CYS A 185 5.95 5.23 -14.12
CA CYS A 185 4.60 4.94 -13.65
C CYS A 185 4.33 3.43 -13.53
N LEU A 186 4.98 2.61 -14.36
CA LEU A 186 4.78 1.16 -14.40
C LEU A 186 5.81 0.37 -13.58
N LEU A 187 6.78 1.03 -12.94
CA LEU A 187 7.70 0.34 -12.03
C LEU A 187 6.92 -0.26 -10.85
N TYR A 188 7.10 -1.56 -10.65
CA TYR A 188 6.47 -2.31 -9.55
C TYR A 188 7.28 -2.27 -8.27
N THR A 189 8.57 -2.36 -8.38
CA THR A 189 9.49 -2.32 -7.25
C THR A 189 10.22 -0.99 -7.25
N SER A 190 10.20 -0.29 -6.11
CA SER A 190 11.31 0.61 -5.84
C SER A 190 12.55 -0.28 -5.80
N PRO A 191 13.61 0.02 -6.56
CA PRO A 191 14.87 -0.67 -6.34
C PRO A 191 15.22 -0.50 -4.87
N SER A 192 15.21 -1.62 -4.14
CA SER A 192 15.71 -1.63 -2.77
C SER A 192 17.17 -1.24 -2.81
N PRO A 193 17.64 -0.29 -2.01
CA PRO A 193 19.05 0.03 -1.93
C PRO A 193 19.88 -1.15 -1.48
#